data_73cf0a0952b77ffbebbbdff493979890
#
_entry.id   73cf0a0952b77ffbebbbdff493979890
#
_cell.length_a   1.000
_cell.length_b   1.000
_cell.length_c   1.000
_cell.angle_alpha   90.00
_cell.angle_beta   90.00
_cell.angle_gamma   90.00
#
_symmetry.space_group_name_H-M   'P 1'
#
loop_
_entity.id
_entity.type
_entity.pdbx_description
1 polymer ?
#
loop_
_entity_poly.entity_id
_entity_poly.type
_entity_poly.pdbx_seq_one_letter_code
_entity_poly.pdbx_strand_id
1 'polypeptide(L)'
;QLRGGMYCVPNPKVKLLKLADVVKAMQLTHGVYYTFLGMKKADGMNRRLMLKGYEVNGYENNGMVYPLADWTQKDILAYMKQHNLPEPVRYSLKASSGVGFNLDCMLWLKENYPQDLQRIYRVFPMSERILFEYNNKKQIAESEIEEEEE
;
A
#
# COMPACT_ATOMS: atom_id res chain seq x y z
N GLN A 1 2.44 5.63 -11.21
CA GLN A 1 3.14 4.32 -11.13
C GLN A 1 3.14 3.59 -12.46
N LEU A 2 2.18 3.87 -13.34
CA LEU A 2 2.00 3.15 -14.60
C LEU A 2 2.94 3.58 -15.73
N ARG A 3 3.67 4.67 -15.59
CA ARG A 3 4.80 5.00 -16.47
C ARG A 3 6.09 4.28 -16.04
N GLY A 4 5.95 3.18 -15.34
CA GLY A 4 7.07 2.53 -14.73
C GLY A 4 7.49 3.26 -13.47
N GLY A 5 6.58 3.52 -12.56
CA GLY A 5 6.92 4.05 -11.27
C GLY A 5 8.20 3.42 -10.70
N MET A 6 8.57 3.76 -9.54
CA MET A 6 9.86 3.44 -8.90
C MET A 6 10.35 1.98 -9.07
N TYR A 7 9.44 1.04 -9.36
CA TYR A 7 9.71 -0.40 -9.45
C TYR A 7 9.50 -1.03 -10.83
N CYS A 8 9.06 -0.26 -11.81
CA CYS A 8 8.84 -0.73 -13.18
C CYS A 8 9.88 -0.15 -14.14
N VAL A 9 10.07 -0.83 -15.27
CA VAL A 9 10.82 -0.24 -16.37
C VAL A 9 10.04 0.96 -16.92
N PRO A 10 10.63 2.16 -16.98
CA PRO A 10 9.94 3.36 -17.46
C PRO A 10 9.38 3.19 -18.87
N ASN A 11 8.10 3.44 -19.04
CA ASN A 11 7.47 3.46 -20.36
C ASN A 11 6.76 4.80 -20.61
N PRO A 12 7.39 5.76 -21.30
CA PRO A 12 6.84 7.09 -21.51
C PRO A 12 5.58 7.08 -22.42
N LYS A 13 5.33 6.00 -23.17
CA LYS A 13 4.15 5.86 -24.03
C LYS A 13 2.88 5.54 -23.23
N VAL A 14 3.01 5.06 -21.98
CA VAL A 14 1.85 4.74 -21.13
C VAL A 14 1.32 6.02 -20.50
N LYS A 15 0.03 6.31 -20.72
CA LYS A 15 -0.64 7.45 -20.08
C LYS A 15 -0.77 7.25 -18.58
N LEU A 16 -0.39 8.26 -17.79
CA LEU A 16 -0.66 8.27 -16.35
C LEU A 16 -2.15 8.46 -16.10
N LEU A 17 -2.75 7.53 -15.37
CA LEU A 17 -4.12 7.62 -14.89
C LEU A 17 -4.13 8.05 -13.43
N LYS A 18 -5.05 8.94 -13.07
CA LYS A 18 -5.37 9.23 -11.67
C LYS A 18 -6.33 8.14 -11.16
N LEU A 19 -6.39 7.96 -9.84
CA LEU A 19 -7.34 7.02 -9.23
C LEU A 19 -8.79 7.34 -9.65
N ALA A 20 -9.15 8.62 -9.71
CA ALA A 20 -10.47 9.05 -10.15
C ALA A 20 -10.79 8.62 -11.60
N ASP A 21 -9.81 8.66 -12.51
CA ASP A 21 -10.00 8.21 -13.89
C ASP A 21 -10.28 6.69 -13.94
N VAL A 22 -9.56 5.92 -13.11
CA VAL A 22 -9.76 4.46 -13.02
C VAL A 22 -11.14 4.15 -12.43
N VAL A 23 -11.51 4.81 -11.33
CA VAL A 23 -12.84 4.62 -10.71
C VAL A 23 -13.95 4.96 -11.69
N LYS A 24 -13.85 6.09 -12.39
CA LYS A 24 -14.83 6.51 -13.39
C LYS A 24 -14.94 5.51 -14.56
N ALA A 25 -13.82 5.00 -15.03
CA ALA A 25 -13.81 3.97 -16.06
C ALA A 25 -14.51 2.68 -15.59
N MET A 26 -14.23 2.25 -14.35
CA MET A 26 -14.89 1.09 -13.72
C MET A 26 -16.40 1.29 -13.59
N GLN A 27 -16.82 2.46 -13.10
CA GLN A 27 -18.25 2.82 -12.99
C GLN A 27 -18.96 2.74 -14.34
N LEU A 28 -18.37 3.32 -15.39
CA LEU A 28 -18.93 3.29 -16.74
C LEU A 28 -18.98 1.87 -17.33
N THR A 29 -17.92 1.08 -17.14
CA THR A 29 -17.82 -0.27 -17.68
C THR A 29 -18.82 -1.22 -17.04
N HIS A 30 -19.07 -1.07 -15.73
CA HIS A 30 -19.91 -1.99 -14.97
C HIS A 30 -21.30 -1.44 -14.61
N GLY A 31 -21.63 -0.23 -15.06
CA GLY A 31 -22.93 0.39 -14.79
C GLY A 31 -23.17 0.68 -13.30
N VAL A 32 -22.11 0.92 -12.53
CA VAL A 32 -22.23 1.22 -11.09
C VAL A 32 -22.23 2.73 -10.84
N TYR A 33 -23.09 3.18 -9.92
CA TYR A 33 -23.24 4.60 -9.58
C TYR A 33 -22.25 5.03 -8.49
N TYR A 34 -21.98 4.16 -7.53
CA TYR A 34 -21.12 4.47 -6.38
C TYR A 34 -19.98 3.47 -6.24
N THR A 35 -18.84 3.98 -5.82
CA THR A 35 -17.66 3.19 -5.46
C THR A 35 -17.27 3.50 -4.03
N PHE A 36 -17.29 2.51 -3.15
CA PHE A 36 -16.90 2.66 -1.74
C PHE A 36 -15.40 2.51 -1.58
N LEU A 37 -14.77 3.48 -0.92
CA LEU A 37 -13.34 3.52 -0.69
C LEU A 37 -13.05 3.55 0.81
N GLY A 38 -12.20 2.63 1.29
CA GLY A 38 -11.84 2.48 2.70
C GLY A 38 -10.81 3.50 3.21
N MET A 39 -10.72 4.68 2.60
CA MET A 39 -9.79 5.73 3.04
C MET A 39 -10.31 6.42 4.29
N LYS A 40 -9.39 6.76 5.22
CA LYS A 40 -9.66 7.44 6.49
C LYS A 40 -8.86 8.72 6.63
N LYS A 41 -9.36 9.69 7.38
CA LYS A 41 -8.58 10.88 7.79
C LYS A 41 -7.33 10.50 8.59
N ALA A 42 -7.40 9.40 9.34
CA ALA A 42 -6.29 8.88 10.12
C ALA A 42 -5.13 8.30 9.28
N ASP A 43 -5.34 8.02 7.99
CA ASP A 43 -4.32 7.41 7.12
C ASP A 43 -3.19 8.36 6.70
N GLY A 44 -3.34 9.66 6.93
CA GLY A 44 -2.30 10.65 6.65
C GLY A 44 -2.84 12.04 6.35
N MET A 45 -1.94 13.03 6.36
CA MET A 45 -2.31 14.45 6.21
C MET A 45 -3.05 14.74 4.89
N ASN A 46 -2.55 14.23 3.78
CA ASN A 46 -3.18 14.47 2.47
C ASN A 46 -4.60 13.90 2.40
N ARG A 47 -4.83 12.70 2.98
CA ARG A 47 -6.16 12.09 3.05
C ARG A 47 -7.08 12.86 3.99
N ARG A 48 -6.56 13.33 5.11
CA ARG A 48 -7.29 14.17 6.06
C ARG A 48 -7.79 15.46 5.40
N LEU A 49 -6.93 16.18 4.70
CA LEU A 49 -7.31 17.42 4.02
C LEU A 49 -8.33 17.16 2.91
N MET A 50 -8.12 16.13 2.11
CA MET A 50 -9.06 15.74 1.05
C MET A 50 -10.44 15.40 1.62
N LEU A 51 -10.50 14.50 2.60
CA LEU A 51 -11.77 14.04 3.19
C LEU A 51 -12.47 15.14 3.96
N LYS A 52 -11.74 16.06 4.61
CA LYS A 52 -12.33 17.24 5.25
C LYS A 52 -13.08 18.11 4.23
N GLY A 53 -12.61 18.21 3.01
CA GLY A 53 -13.31 18.92 1.93
C GLY A 53 -14.60 18.24 1.49
N TYR A 54 -14.82 16.96 1.81
CA TYR A 54 -16.02 16.21 1.43
C TYR A 54 -17.02 16.04 2.56
N GLU A 55 -16.74 16.53 3.77
CA GLU A 55 -17.63 16.46 4.93
C GLU A 55 -19.02 17.04 4.65
N VAL A 56 -19.08 18.16 3.97
CA VAL A 56 -20.33 18.87 3.62
C VAL A 56 -21.27 17.99 2.78
N ASN A 57 -20.71 17.09 1.98
CA ASN A 57 -21.44 16.17 1.11
C ASN A 57 -21.53 14.75 1.68
N GLY A 58 -21.39 14.57 3.00
CA GLY A 58 -21.45 13.25 3.63
C GLY A 58 -20.34 12.29 3.18
N TYR A 59 -19.16 12.83 2.90
CA TYR A 59 -18.00 12.07 2.37
C TYR A 59 -18.23 11.42 1.00
N GLU A 60 -19.04 12.06 0.16
CA GLU A 60 -19.22 11.67 -1.24
C GLU A 60 -18.59 12.71 -2.17
N ASN A 61 -17.93 12.25 -3.22
CA ASN A 61 -17.41 13.09 -4.30
C ASN A 61 -17.39 12.33 -5.63
N ASN A 62 -18.22 12.79 -6.58
CA ASN A 62 -18.31 12.21 -7.93
C ASN A 62 -18.51 10.68 -7.95
N GLY A 63 -19.43 10.18 -7.13
CA GLY A 63 -19.73 8.75 -7.01
C GLY A 63 -18.71 7.94 -6.21
N MET A 64 -17.70 8.58 -5.63
CA MET A 64 -16.81 7.97 -4.66
C MET A 64 -17.28 8.27 -3.25
N VAL A 65 -17.54 7.23 -2.46
CA VAL A 65 -18.05 7.33 -1.09
C VAL A 65 -17.02 6.80 -0.11
N TYR A 66 -16.81 7.50 0.98
CA TYR A 66 -15.79 7.19 1.99
C TYR A 66 -16.41 6.89 3.36
N PRO A 67 -17.05 5.73 3.56
CA PRO A 67 -17.83 5.43 4.76
C PRO A 67 -16.99 5.33 6.03
N LEU A 68 -15.68 5.13 5.90
CA LEU A 68 -14.77 5.02 7.03
C LEU A 68 -13.97 6.32 7.29
N ALA A 69 -14.37 7.45 6.69
CA ALA A 69 -13.61 8.70 6.71
C ALA A 69 -13.18 9.14 8.12
N ASP A 70 -14.06 9.02 9.12
CA ASP A 70 -13.82 9.42 10.50
C ASP A 70 -13.32 8.30 11.42
N TRP A 71 -13.21 7.07 10.90
CA TRP A 71 -12.80 5.93 11.70
C TRP A 71 -11.30 5.96 11.99
N THR A 72 -10.95 5.54 13.20
CA THR A 72 -9.55 5.25 13.58
C THR A 72 -9.23 3.77 13.34
N GLN A 73 -7.96 3.40 13.46
CA GLN A 73 -7.55 2.00 13.41
C GLN A 73 -8.17 1.19 14.56
N LYS A 74 -8.35 1.80 15.73
CA LYS A 74 -8.98 1.15 16.89
C LYS A 74 -10.44 0.83 16.62
N ASP A 75 -11.17 1.76 15.99
CA ASP A 75 -12.59 1.56 15.65
C ASP A 75 -12.77 0.39 14.69
N ILE A 76 -11.89 0.32 13.66
CA ILE A 76 -11.91 -0.79 12.70
C ILE A 76 -11.66 -2.13 13.38
N LEU A 77 -10.61 -2.23 14.21
CA LEU A 77 -10.27 -3.47 14.91
C LEU A 77 -11.38 -3.87 15.90
N ALA A 78 -11.98 -2.92 16.61
CA ALA A 78 -13.12 -3.17 17.49
C ALA A 78 -14.34 -3.70 16.72
N TYR A 79 -14.66 -3.07 15.59
CA TYR A 79 -15.75 -3.51 14.71
C TYR A 79 -15.50 -4.93 14.16
N MET A 80 -14.29 -5.18 13.65
CA MET A 80 -13.92 -6.50 13.13
C MET A 80 -14.07 -7.58 14.20
N LYS A 81 -13.59 -7.31 15.42
CA LYS A 81 -13.74 -8.22 16.55
C LYS A 81 -15.19 -8.46 16.93
N GLN A 82 -16.00 -7.40 17.01
CA GLN A 82 -17.42 -7.49 17.33
C GLN A 82 -18.21 -8.34 16.33
N HIS A 83 -17.83 -8.28 15.04
CA HIS A 83 -18.52 -8.98 13.96
C HIS A 83 -17.81 -10.26 13.51
N ASN A 84 -16.81 -10.74 14.26
CA ASN A 84 -16.04 -11.95 13.95
C ASN A 84 -15.45 -11.93 12.52
N LEU A 85 -15.03 -10.75 12.03
CA LEU A 85 -14.38 -10.61 10.73
C LEU A 85 -12.92 -11.06 10.80
N PRO A 86 -12.39 -11.71 9.76
CA PRO A 86 -10.99 -12.13 9.74
C PRO A 86 -10.05 -10.92 9.77
N GLU A 87 -9.06 -10.97 10.65
CA GLU A 87 -8.02 -9.95 10.65
C GLU A 87 -7.09 -10.13 9.43
N PRO A 88 -6.65 -9.02 8.80
CA PRO A 88 -5.68 -9.11 7.72
C PRO A 88 -4.33 -9.60 8.26
N VAL A 89 -3.59 -10.33 7.44
CA VAL A 89 -2.24 -10.80 7.78
C VAL A 89 -1.35 -9.59 8.05
N ARG A 90 -0.69 -9.59 9.21
CA ARG A 90 0.27 -8.57 9.60
C ARG A 90 1.67 -9.01 9.17
N TYR A 91 2.28 -8.28 8.27
CA TYR A 91 3.66 -8.49 7.81
C TYR A 91 4.66 -7.55 8.49
N SER A 92 4.21 -6.66 9.39
CA SER A 92 5.04 -5.75 10.17
C SER A 92 4.41 -5.48 11.53
N LEU A 93 5.24 -5.31 12.56
CA LEU A 93 4.81 -4.89 13.91
C LEU A 93 4.41 -3.41 13.96
N LYS A 94 4.82 -2.61 12.98
CA LYS A 94 4.42 -1.21 12.85
C LYS A 94 3.00 -1.12 12.32
N ALA A 95 2.26 -0.10 12.78
CA ALA A 95 0.92 0.17 12.27
C ALA A 95 0.94 0.17 10.74
N SER A 96 0.15 -0.70 10.13
CA SER A 96 0.20 -0.94 8.70
C SER A 96 -0.15 0.31 7.90
N SER A 97 0.75 0.74 7.05
CA SER A 97 0.49 1.73 6.00
C SER A 97 -0.12 1.12 4.74
N GLY A 98 -0.62 -0.10 4.81
CA GLY A 98 -1.08 -0.89 3.67
C GLY A 98 0.04 -1.73 3.03
N VAL A 99 -0.34 -2.66 2.18
CA VAL A 99 0.61 -3.50 1.42
C VAL A 99 1.34 -2.63 0.41
N GLY A 100 2.67 -2.65 0.44
CA GLY A 100 3.52 -1.90 -0.47
C GLY A 100 4.88 -2.59 -0.62
N PHE A 101 5.68 -2.11 -1.56
CA PHE A 101 7.05 -2.57 -1.74
C PHE A 101 7.98 -1.88 -0.72
N ASN A 102 7.74 -2.15 0.57
CA ASN A 102 8.64 -1.75 1.65
C ASN A 102 9.46 -2.95 2.12
N LEU A 103 10.53 -2.68 2.86
CA LEU A 103 11.46 -3.71 3.31
C LEU A 103 10.77 -4.80 4.13
N ASP A 104 9.91 -4.42 5.10
CA ASP A 104 9.23 -5.37 5.97
C ASP A 104 8.36 -6.36 5.17
N CYS A 105 7.62 -5.84 4.17
CA CYS A 105 6.79 -6.66 3.30
C CYS A 105 7.65 -7.61 2.44
N MET A 106 8.77 -7.13 1.90
CA MET A 106 9.65 -7.94 1.06
C MET A 106 10.38 -9.02 1.86
N LEU A 107 10.79 -8.73 3.09
CA LEU A 107 11.37 -9.72 4.00
C LEU A 107 10.34 -10.78 4.38
N TRP A 108 9.14 -10.36 4.73
CA TRP A 108 8.05 -11.28 5.06
C TRP A 108 7.67 -12.18 3.88
N LEU A 109 7.60 -11.64 2.66
CA LEU A 109 7.36 -12.42 1.44
C LEU A 109 8.51 -13.39 1.15
N LYS A 110 9.76 -12.99 1.36
CA LYS A 110 10.92 -13.86 1.18
C LYS A 110 10.84 -15.09 2.08
N GLU A 111 10.40 -14.90 3.31
CA GLU A 111 10.31 -15.97 4.31
C GLU A 111 9.10 -16.88 4.09
N ASN A 112 7.91 -16.29 3.84
CA ASN A 112 6.65 -17.02 3.85
C ASN A 112 6.14 -17.41 2.46
N TYR A 113 6.44 -16.60 1.41
CA TYR A 113 5.94 -16.77 0.05
C TYR A 113 7.01 -16.46 -1.01
N PRO A 114 8.13 -17.20 -1.04
CA PRO A 114 9.24 -16.90 -1.95
C PRO A 114 8.86 -16.99 -3.43
N GLN A 115 7.92 -17.84 -3.79
CA GLN A 115 7.45 -17.94 -5.18
C GLN A 115 6.67 -16.70 -5.61
N ASP A 116 5.87 -16.11 -4.72
CA ASP A 116 5.13 -14.88 -5.01
C ASP A 116 6.07 -13.68 -5.07
N LEU A 117 7.11 -13.67 -4.24
CA LEU A 117 8.20 -12.68 -4.35
C LEU A 117 8.86 -12.73 -5.73
N GLN A 118 9.16 -13.91 -6.26
CA GLN A 118 9.70 -14.07 -7.62
C GLN A 118 8.73 -13.59 -8.71
N ARG A 119 7.42 -13.79 -8.52
CA ARG A 119 6.41 -13.24 -9.43
C ARG A 119 6.40 -11.71 -9.40
N ILE A 120 6.54 -11.11 -8.21
CA ILE A 120 6.67 -9.66 -8.05
C ILE A 120 7.89 -9.14 -8.80
N TYR A 121 9.06 -9.76 -8.69
CA TYR A 121 10.27 -9.36 -9.40
C TYR A 121 10.13 -9.42 -10.91
N ARG A 122 9.40 -10.41 -11.45
CA ARG A 122 9.12 -10.47 -12.90
C ARG A 122 8.28 -9.31 -13.40
N VAL A 123 7.33 -8.84 -12.60
CA VAL A 123 6.43 -7.72 -12.96
C VAL A 123 7.06 -6.37 -12.61
N PHE A 124 7.79 -6.30 -11.51
CA PHE A 124 8.39 -5.10 -10.96
C PHE A 124 9.89 -5.31 -10.67
N PRO A 125 10.73 -5.45 -11.70
CA PRO A 125 12.13 -5.87 -11.53
C PRO A 125 12.94 -4.95 -10.61
N MET A 126 12.64 -3.65 -10.58
CA MET A 126 13.34 -2.71 -9.69
C MET A 126 13.01 -2.90 -8.21
N SER A 127 12.01 -3.72 -7.87
CA SER A 127 11.69 -4.02 -6.47
C SER A 127 12.70 -4.95 -5.80
N GLU A 128 13.46 -5.72 -6.58
CA GLU A 128 14.55 -6.58 -6.08
C GLU A 128 15.64 -5.77 -5.35
N ARG A 129 15.87 -4.54 -5.80
CA ARG A 129 16.82 -3.61 -5.19
C ARG A 129 16.60 -3.43 -3.68
N ILE A 130 15.37 -3.52 -3.18
CA ILE A 130 15.04 -3.35 -1.76
C ILE A 130 15.77 -4.37 -0.88
N LEU A 131 15.68 -5.65 -1.26
CA LEU A 131 16.36 -6.72 -0.51
C LEU A 131 17.87 -6.74 -0.79
N PHE A 132 18.28 -6.40 -1.98
CA PHE A 132 19.70 -6.29 -2.32
C PHE A 132 20.40 -5.22 -1.45
N GLU A 133 19.84 -4.03 -1.35
CA GLU A 133 20.39 -2.95 -0.50
C GLU A 133 20.41 -3.32 0.98
N TYR A 134 19.37 -4.01 1.46
CA TYR A 134 19.32 -4.49 2.83
C TYR A 134 20.40 -5.52 3.13
N ASN A 135 20.57 -6.52 2.25
CA ASN A 135 21.57 -7.57 2.44
C ASN A 135 22.99 -7.00 2.40
N ASN A 136 23.30 -6.07 1.48
CA ASN A 136 24.61 -5.42 1.42
C ASN A 136 24.92 -4.63 2.69
N LYS A 137 23.96 -3.86 3.21
CA LYS A 137 24.15 -3.11 4.46
C LYS A 137 24.38 -4.04 5.65
N LYS A 138 23.71 -5.18 5.66
CA LYS A 138 23.88 -6.17 6.71
C LYS A 138 25.28 -6.80 6.67
N GLN A 139 25.77 -7.17 5.47
CA GLN A 139 27.10 -7.72 5.30
C GLN A 139 28.20 -6.75 5.72
N ILE A 140 28.07 -5.46 5.35
CA ILE A 140 29.04 -4.42 5.76
C ILE A 140 29.08 -4.29 7.29
N ALA A 141 27.91 -4.23 7.93
CA ALA A 141 27.85 -4.13 9.38
C ALA A 141 28.42 -5.38 10.10
N GLU A 142 28.23 -6.55 9.54
CA GLU A 142 28.80 -7.79 10.08
C GLU A 142 30.34 -7.81 9.94
N SER A 143 30.91 -7.36 8.80
CA SER A 143 32.35 -7.28 8.61
C SER A 143 33.03 -6.21 9.50
N GLU A 144 32.37 -5.07 9.74
CA GLU A 144 32.87 -4.03 10.66
C GLU A 144 32.95 -4.53 12.11
N ILE A 145 32.04 -5.38 12.54
CA ILE A 145 32.04 -5.97 13.91
C ILE A 145 33.19 -7.00 14.03
N GLU A 146 33.40 -7.82 13.00
CA GLU A 146 34.47 -8.82 13.00
C GLU A 146 35.86 -8.17 13.05
N GLU A 147 36.05 -7.01 12.36
CA GLU A 147 37.30 -6.24 12.41
C GLU A 147 37.57 -5.53 13.76
N GLU A 148 36.52 -5.24 14.53
CA GLU A 148 36.67 -4.63 15.89
C GLU A 148 36.96 -5.66 16.98
N GLU A 149 36.69 -6.95 16.73
CA GLU A 149 36.96 -8.06 17.69
C GLU A 149 38.33 -8.73 17.50
N GLU A 150 39.09 -8.42 16.43
CA GLU A 150 40.48 -8.85 16.22
C GLU A 150 41.52 -7.84 16.78
#